data_2601ee9ba94cd8e1e19d7037b869fe81
#
_entry.id   2601ee9ba94cd8e1e19d7037b869fe81
#
_cell.length_a   1.000
_cell.length_b   1.000
_cell.length_c   1.000
_cell.angle_alpha   90.00
_cell.angle_beta   90.00
_cell.angle_gamma   90.00
#
_symmetry.space_group_name_H-M   'P 1'
#
loop_
_entity.id
_entity.type
_entity.pdbx_description
1 polymer ?
#
loop_
_entity_poly.entity_id
_entity_poly.type
_entity_poly.pdbx_seq_one_letter_code
_entity_poly.pdbx_strand_id
1 'polypeptide(L)'
;PMVARMTKQFFDNVNWGELDYLIIDLPPGTGDIQLTLVQSISLSGAVIVTTPQDLSLVDVRKGSDMFNKVNVPLLGVIENMSNYLIEGTIKGINNFDNLSIKINEKMIESINKDGKFSISIDVFKGLGGESESKRLNVPLLGKLVIDSNLSISADKGLPYVLNYMDSPNVQEFSKIANAIAK
;
A
#
# COMPACT_ATOMS: atom_id res chain seq x y z
N PRO A 1 -18.99 -20.04 -13.68
CA PRO A 1 -20.26 -20.30 -12.97
C PRO A 1 -20.08 -20.80 -11.54
N MET A 2 -19.22 -21.81 -11.28
CA MET A 2 -19.07 -22.41 -9.94
C MET A 2 -18.41 -21.45 -8.94
N VAL A 3 -17.28 -20.84 -9.30
CA VAL A 3 -16.54 -19.94 -8.42
C VAL A 3 -17.39 -18.70 -8.06
N ALA A 4 -18.08 -18.11 -9.02
CA ALA A 4 -18.98 -16.99 -8.76
C ALA A 4 -20.11 -17.34 -7.77
N ARG A 5 -20.66 -18.56 -7.88
CA ARG A 5 -21.66 -19.06 -6.93
C ARG A 5 -21.04 -19.23 -5.53
N MET A 6 -19.87 -19.84 -5.43
CA MET A 6 -19.17 -20.01 -4.14
C MET A 6 -18.85 -18.66 -3.51
N THR A 7 -18.34 -17.71 -4.28
CA THR A 7 -18.03 -16.38 -3.78
C THR A 7 -19.28 -15.69 -3.24
N LYS A 8 -20.40 -15.76 -3.97
CA LYS A 8 -21.68 -15.22 -3.48
C LYS A 8 -22.12 -15.86 -2.16
N GLN A 9 -21.93 -17.18 -2.00
CA GLN A 9 -22.27 -17.87 -0.75
C GLN A 9 -21.47 -17.36 0.45
N PHE A 10 -20.24 -16.88 0.28
CA PHE A 10 -19.46 -16.25 1.37
C PHE A 10 -20.12 -14.98 1.88
N PHE A 11 -20.83 -14.25 1.05
CA PHE A 11 -21.52 -13.03 1.50
C PHE A 11 -22.93 -13.31 2.01
N ASP A 12 -23.65 -14.23 1.37
CA ASP A 12 -25.05 -14.52 1.71
C ASP A 12 -25.19 -15.46 2.92
N ASN A 13 -24.23 -16.39 3.12
CA ASN A 13 -24.39 -17.51 4.07
C ASN A 13 -23.38 -17.48 5.23
N VAL A 14 -22.45 -16.54 5.27
CA VAL A 14 -21.53 -16.37 6.40
C VAL A 14 -22.14 -15.38 7.39
N ASN A 15 -22.21 -15.78 8.65
CA ASN A 15 -22.56 -14.85 9.72
C ASN A 15 -21.32 -14.04 10.10
N TRP A 16 -21.21 -12.84 9.56
CA TRP A 16 -20.09 -11.92 9.84
C TRP A 16 -20.20 -11.25 11.23
N GLY A 17 -21.33 -11.38 11.91
CA GLY A 17 -21.61 -10.64 13.13
C GLY A 17 -21.84 -9.14 12.88
N GLU A 18 -21.65 -8.34 13.94
CA GLU A 18 -21.71 -6.89 13.83
C GLU A 18 -20.33 -6.35 13.39
N LEU A 19 -20.25 -5.81 12.17
CA LEU A 19 -19.03 -5.25 11.60
C LEU A 19 -19.26 -3.78 11.22
N ASP A 20 -18.32 -2.92 11.60
CA ASP A 20 -18.27 -1.54 11.08
C ASP A 20 -17.78 -1.52 9.63
N TYR A 21 -16.79 -2.38 9.30
CA TYR A 21 -16.18 -2.49 7.98
C TYR A 21 -15.91 -3.93 7.61
N LEU A 22 -16.12 -4.25 6.34
CA LEU A 22 -15.68 -5.48 5.69
C LEU A 22 -14.73 -5.13 4.55
N ILE A 23 -13.47 -5.51 4.70
CA ILE A 23 -12.44 -5.32 3.68
C ILE A 23 -12.35 -6.57 2.82
N ILE A 24 -12.52 -6.41 1.52
CA ILE A 24 -12.50 -7.51 0.55
C ILE A 24 -11.23 -7.40 -0.28
N ASP A 25 -10.33 -8.38 -0.11
CA ASP A 25 -9.17 -8.53 -0.97
C ASP A 25 -9.56 -9.31 -2.22
N LEU A 26 -9.53 -8.63 -3.37
CA LEU A 26 -9.94 -9.24 -4.64
C LEU A 26 -8.82 -10.13 -5.19
N PRO A 27 -9.17 -11.28 -5.80
CA PRO A 27 -8.18 -12.09 -6.48
C PRO A 27 -7.53 -11.33 -7.64
N PRO A 28 -6.32 -11.70 -8.10
CA PRO A 28 -5.62 -11.00 -9.16
C PRO A 28 -6.35 -11.09 -10.51
N GLY A 29 -6.17 -10.06 -11.33
CA GLY A 29 -6.74 -9.96 -12.67
C GLY A 29 -8.03 -9.12 -12.72
N THR A 30 -8.73 -9.17 -13.86
CA THR A 30 -9.98 -8.44 -14.14
C THR A 30 -11.00 -9.35 -14.82
N GLY A 31 -10.98 -10.62 -14.47
CA GLY A 31 -11.83 -11.64 -15.09
C GLY A 31 -13.28 -11.62 -14.60
N ASP A 32 -14.07 -12.54 -15.14
CA ASP A 32 -15.50 -12.67 -14.85
C ASP A 32 -15.82 -12.85 -13.36
N ILE A 33 -14.87 -13.40 -12.60
CA ILE A 33 -15.03 -13.65 -11.16
C ILE A 33 -15.12 -12.34 -10.39
N GLN A 34 -14.16 -11.44 -10.61
CA GLN A 34 -14.14 -10.14 -9.95
C GLN A 34 -15.35 -9.31 -10.37
N LEU A 35 -15.65 -9.28 -11.66
CA LEU A 35 -16.80 -8.54 -12.19
C LEU A 35 -18.10 -9.07 -11.57
N THR A 36 -18.28 -10.39 -11.50
CA THR A 36 -19.47 -11.01 -10.89
C THR A 36 -19.56 -10.68 -9.40
N LEU A 37 -18.44 -10.71 -8.68
CA LEU A 37 -18.38 -10.38 -7.27
C LEU A 37 -18.81 -8.94 -7.04
N VAL A 38 -18.16 -8.00 -7.73
CA VAL A 38 -18.42 -6.56 -7.59
C VAL A 38 -19.86 -6.20 -7.97
N GLN A 39 -20.46 -6.89 -8.94
CA GLN A 39 -21.87 -6.71 -9.31
C GLN A 39 -22.85 -7.38 -8.32
N SER A 40 -22.40 -8.37 -7.57
CA SER A 40 -23.27 -9.12 -6.64
C SER A 40 -23.38 -8.49 -5.26
N ILE A 41 -22.47 -7.55 -4.92
CA ILE A 41 -22.35 -6.95 -3.60
C ILE A 41 -22.44 -5.44 -3.74
N SER A 42 -23.18 -4.80 -2.83
CA SER A 42 -23.18 -3.34 -2.74
C SER A 42 -21.90 -2.86 -2.04
N LEU A 43 -20.91 -2.45 -2.82
CA LEU A 43 -19.65 -1.92 -2.31
C LEU A 43 -19.77 -0.42 -2.01
N SER A 44 -19.30 0.01 -0.85
CA SER A 44 -19.21 1.43 -0.49
C SER A 44 -18.14 2.16 -1.31
N GLY A 45 -17.11 1.44 -1.75
CA GLY A 45 -16.07 1.95 -2.63
C GLY A 45 -14.93 0.96 -2.82
N ALA A 46 -13.99 1.31 -3.68
CA ALA A 46 -12.79 0.53 -3.94
C ALA A 46 -11.54 1.38 -3.76
N VAL A 47 -10.48 0.75 -3.26
CA VAL A 47 -9.15 1.34 -3.13
C VAL A 47 -8.22 0.65 -4.12
N ILE A 48 -7.50 1.43 -4.88
CA ILE A 48 -6.52 0.93 -5.84
C ILE A 48 -5.15 0.87 -5.16
N VAL A 49 -4.51 -0.29 -5.20
CA VAL A 49 -3.14 -0.47 -4.68
C VAL A 49 -2.20 -0.74 -5.86
N THR A 50 -1.13 0.02 -5.94
CA THR A 50 -0.11 -0.13 -6.99
C THR A 50 1.29 0.05 -6.41
N THR A 51 2.32 -0.20 -7.22
CA THR A 51 3.72 0.12 -6.91
C THR A 51 4.18 1.32 -7.77
N PRO A 52 5.37 1.91 -7.50
CA PRO A 52 5.88 3.01 -8.33
C PRO A 52 6.11 2.64 -9.80
N GLN A 53 6.24 1.36 -10.12
CA GLN A 53 6.58 0.89 -11.47
C GLN A 53 5.46 1.13 -12.47
N ASP A 54 5.80 1.63 -13.66
CA ASP A 54 4.86 1.80 -14.77
C ASP A 54 4.26 0.46 -15.25
N LEU A 55 5.01 -0.64 -15.13
CA LEU A 55 4.53 -1.98 -15.49
C LEU A 55 3.34 -2.41 -14.64
N SER A 56 3.33 -2.05 -13.36
CA SER A 56 2.20 -2.34 -12.45
C SER A 56 0.92 -1.63 -12.88
N LEU A 57 1.02 -0.49 -13.54
CA LEU A 57 -0.14 0.28 -14.00
C LEU A 57 -0.94 -0.43 -15.09
N VAL A 58 -0.33 -1.35 -15.84
CA VAL A 58 -1.03 -2.06 -16.93
C VAL A 58 -2.22 -2.85 -16.40
N ASP A 59 -2.04 -3.57 -15.30
CA ASP A 59 -3.10 -4.37 -14.68
C ASP A 59 -3.99 -3.52 -13.75
N VAL A 60 -3.41 -2.57 -13.04
CA VAL A 60 -4.13 -1.62 -12.18
C VAL A 60 -5.17 -0.82 -12.98
N ARG A 61 -4.84 -0.37 -14.18
CA ARG A 61 -5.77 0.36 -15.07
C ARG A 61 -6.96 -0.49 -15.48
N LYS A 62 -6.74 -1.77 -15.79
CA LYS A 62 -7.84 -2.68 -16.09
C LYS A 62 -8.79 -2.83 -14.89
N GLY A 63 -8.22 -2.95 -13.67
CA GLY A 63 -8.99 -3.04 -12.43
C GLY A 63 -9.80 -1.77 -12.15
N SER A 64 -9.17 -0.60 -12.20
CA SER A 64 -9.84 0.68 -11.97
C SER A 64 -10.94 0.96 -13.02
N ASP A 65 -10.68 0.64 -14.29
CA ASP A 65 -11.67 0.79 -15.35
C ASP A 65 -12.85 -0.17 -15.18
N MET A 66 -12.63 -1.36 -14.62
CA MET A 66 -13.71 -2.30 -14.27
C MET A 66 -14.63 -1.70 -13.20
N PHE A 67 -14.08 -1.13 -12.11
CA PHE A 67 -14.89 -0.48 -11.08
C PHE A 67 -15.72 0.69 -11.62
N ASN A 68 -15.12 1.50 -12.48
CA ASN A 68 -15.84 2.59 -13.16
C ASN A 68 -17.01 2.08 -14.00
N LYS A 69 -16.83 0.97 -14.74
CA LYS A 69 -17.89 0.38 -15.58
C LYS A 69 -19.08 -0.14 -14.76
N VAL A 70 -18.86 -0.56 -13.52
CA VAL A 70 -19.92 -1.07 -12.64
C VAL A 70 -20.38 -0.01 -11.62
N ASN A 71 -19.99 1.23 -11.78
CA ASN A 71 -20.36 2.38 -10.95
C ASN A 71 -19.99 2.21 -9.46
N VAL A 72 -18.88 1.54 -9.17
CA VAL A 72 -18.32 1.50 -7.81
C VAL A 72 -17.40 2.69 -7.61
N PRO A 73 -17.62 3.53 -6.59
CA PRO A 73 -16.77 4.69 -6.34
C PRO A 73 -15.33 4.28 -6.05
N LEU A 74 -14.37 4.97 -6.67
CA LEU A 74 -12.95 4.83 -6.32
C LEU A 74 -12.63 5.82 -5.20
N LEU A 75 -12.22 5.31 -4.04
CA LEU A 75 -11.92 6.11 -2.85
C LEU A 75 -10.53 6.75 -2.90
N GLY A 76 -9.61 6.12 -3.63
CA GLY A 76 -8.26 6.62 -3.82
C GLY A 76 -7.26 5.55 -4.21
N VAL A 77 -6.00 5.97 -4.28
CA VAL A 77 -4.86 5.13 -4.65
C VAL A 77 -3.90 5.03 -3.47
N ILE A 78 -3.35 3.84 -3.23
CA ILE A 78 -2.23 3.60 -2.31
C ILE A 78 -1.02 3.16 -3.14
N GLU A 79 0.11 3.82 -2.92
CA GLU A 79 1.39 3.41 -3.51
C GLU A 79 2.15 2.54 -2.52
N ASN A 80 2.20 1.24 -2.78
CA ASN A 80 2.94 0.28 -1.97
C ASN A 80 4.37 0.11 -2.49
N MET A 81 5.30 -0.25 -1.62
CA MET A 81 6.72 -0.43 -1.94
C MET A 81 7.35 0.85 -2.53
N SER A 82 6.93 2.03 -2.04
CA SER A 82 7.34 3.33 -2.57
C SER A 82 8.84 3.54 -2.48
N ASN A 83 9.45 3.16 -1.38
CA ASN A 83 10.88 3.23 -1.13
C ASN A 83 11.31 2.24 -0.03
N TYR A 84 12.60 2.13 0.17
CA TYR A 84 13.21 1.37 1.28
C TYR A 84 14.01 2.31 2.16
N LEU A 85 13.75 2.30 3.48
CA LEU A 85 14.50 3.08 4.46
C LEU A 85 15.66 2.25 5.00
N ILE A 86 16.87 2.76 4.87
CA ILE A 86 18.06 2.23 5.52
C ILE A 86 18.42 3.15 6.67
N GLU A 87 18.33 2.64 7.87
CA GLU A 87 18.72 3.35 9.07
C GLU A 87 19.95 2.70 9.68
N GLY A 88 20.87 3.52 10.18
CA GLY A 88 22.10 3.03 10.76
C GLY A 88 22.75 4.00 11.72
N THR A 89 23.80 3.52 12.38
CA THR A 89 24.64 4.33 13.26
C THR A 89 26.09 4.07 12.96
N ILE A 90 26.85 5.12 12.71
CA ILE A 90 28.30 5.06 12.57
C ILE A 90 28.92 5.19 13.97
N LYS A 91 29.80 4.26 14.31
CA LYS A 91 30.50 4.23 15.60
C LYS A 91 32.01 4.36 15.38
N GLY A 92 32.72 4.85 16.39
CA GLY A 92 34.20 4.94 16.37
C GLY A 92 34.76 6.20 15.71
N ILE A 93 33.92 7.19 15.44
CA ILE A 93 34.31 8.50 14.92
C ILE A 93 33.90 9.57 15.92
N ASN A 94 34.80 10.52 16.21
CA ASN A 94 34.57 11.57 17.21
C ASN A 94 33.94 12.85 16.61
N ASN A 95 34.01 13.01 15.29
CA ASN A 95 33.42 14.17 14.60
C ASN A 95 32.78 13.73 13.28
N PHE A 96 31.53 14.12 13.08
CA PHE A 96 30.72 13.76 11.92
C PHE A 96 30.53 14.94 10.94
N ASP A 97 31.07 16.13 11.23
CA ASP A 97 30.78 17.38 10.48
C ASP A 97 31.15 17.32 9.00
N ASN A 98 32.11 16.48 8.62
CA ASN A 98 32.55 16.32 7.22
C ASN A 98 32.37 14.89 6.71
N LEU A 99 31.57 14.08 7.39
CA LEU A 99 31.35 12.71 6.98
C LEU A 99 30.19 12.65 5.97
N SER A 100 30.44 12.08 4.82
CA SER A 100 29.41 11.79 3.83
C SER A 100 29.32 10.30 3.58
N ILE A 101 28.11 9.80 3.43
CA ILE A 101 27.86 8.42 3.02
C ILE A 101 27.37 8.45 1.57
N LYS A 102 28.03 7.72 0.69
CA LYS A 102 27.57 7.52 -0.67
C LYS A 102 27.03 6.11 -0.83
N ILE A 103 25.74 6.00 -1.19
CA ILE A 103 25.10 4.73 -1.54
C ILE A 103 24.65 4.83 -2.99
N ASN A 104 25.22 3.97 -3.84
CA ASN A 104 25.11 4.09 -5.29
C ASN A 104 25.54 5.49 -5.76
N GLU A 105 24.65 6.23 -6.41
CA GLU A 105 24.93 7.59 -6.88
C GLU A 105 24.37 8.69 -5.95
N LYS A 106 23.63 8.31 -4.89
CA LYS A 106 23.07 9.26 -3.92
C LYS A 106 24.09 9.55 -2.82
N MET A 107 24.42 10.82 -2.66
CA MET A 107 25.18 11.32 -1.51
C MET A 107 24.22 11.61 -0.37
N ILE A 108 24.62 11.23 0.85
CA ILE A 108 23.89 11.53 2.07
C ILE A 108 24.67 12.55 2.84
N GLU A 109 24.11 13.72 2.96
CA GLU A 109 24.77 14.88 3.56
C GLU A 109 24.49 15.04 5.05
N SER A 110 23.50 14.31 5.61
CA SER A 110 23.11 14.49 7.00
C SER A 110 23.27 13.23 7.83
N ILE A 111 24.40 13.17 8.52
CA ILE A 111 24.59 12.29 9.67
C ILE A 111 24.41 13.16 10.90
N ASN A 112 23.56 12.76 11.84
CA ASN A 112 23.37 13.55 13.07
C ASN A 112 24.62 13.47 13.98
N LYS A 113 24.65 14.33 15.02
CA LYS A 113 25.79 14.39 15.97
C LYS A 113 26.04 13.08 16.71
N ASP A 114 25.05 12.18 16.77
CA ASP A 114 25.16 10.86 17.39
C ASP A 114 25.57 9.78 16.37
N GLY A 115 25.91 10.17 15.15
CA GLY A 115 26.30 9.27 14.06
C GLY A 115 25.11 8.51 13.44
N LYS A 116 23.86 8.83 13.77
CA LYS A 116 22.69 8.21 13.17
C LYS A 116 22.41 8.80 11.81
N PHE A 117 22.01 7.93 10.87
CA PHE A 117 21.58 8.32 9.54
C PHE A 117 20.34 7.54 9.12
N SER A 118 19.54 8.14 8.25
CA SER A 118 18.42 7.51 7.57
C SER A 118 18.46 7.84 6.09
N ILE A 119 18.34 6.83 5.25
CA ILE A 119 18.44 6.93 3.79
C ILE A 119 17.24 6.32 3.15
N SER A 120 16.58 7.07 2.30
CA SER A 120 15.50 6.56 1.47
C SER A 120 16.04 6.14 0.10
N ILE A 121 15.83 4.89 -0.27
CA ILE A 121 16.21 4.32 -1.56
C ILE A 121 14.96 3.97 -2.34
N ASP A 122 14.84 4.53 -3.55
CA ASP A 122 13.81 4.13 -4.50
C ASP A 122 14.23 2.80 -5.13
N VAL A 123 13.67 1.69 -4.60
CA VAL A 123 13.90 0.34 -5.13
C VAL A 123 13.25 0.22 -6.50
N PHE A 124 12.07 0.77 -6.61
CA PHE A 124 11.32 0.86 -7.86
C PHE A 124 11.27 2.32 -8.32
N LYS A 125 11.63 2.55 -9.58
CA LYS A 125 11.55 3.88 -10.19
C LYS A 125 10.20 4.05 -10.88
N GLY A 126 9.62 5.24 -10.76
CA GLY A 126 8.37 5.61 -11.40
C GLY A 126 7.50 6.49 -10.49
N LEU A 127 6.37 6.89 -11.00
CA LEU A 127 5.35 7.68 -10.31
C LEU A 127 4.00 6.96 -10.36
N GLY A 128 4.01 5.63 -10.26
CA GLY A 128 2.84 4.79 -10.50
C GLY A 128 1.60 5.22 -9.70
N GLY A 129 1.72 5.37 -8.38
CA GLY A 129 0.61 5.79 -7.54
C GLY A 129 0.13 7.21 -7.83
N GLU A 130 1.06 8.16 -8.01
CA GLU A 130 0.72 9.55 -8.32
C GLU A 130 0.10 9.71 -9.70
N SER A 131 0.64 9.03 -10.71
CA SER A 131 0.11 9.10 -12.07
C SER A 131 -1.29 8.50 -12.16
N GLU A 132 -1.54 7.40 -11.45
CA GLU A 132 -2.84 6.75 -11.44
C GLU A 132 -3.88 7.56 -10.65
N SER A 133 -3.50 8.13 -9.50
CA SER A 133 -4.33 9.05 -8.73
C SER A 133 -4.80 10.24 -9.59
N LYS A 134 -3.88 10.84 -10.34
CA LYS A 134 -4.22 11.94 -11.28
C LYS A 134 -5.12 11.47 -12.42
N ARG A 135 -4.82 10.30 -13.03
CA ARG A 135 -5.63 9.73 -14.11
C ARG A 135 -7.07 9.48 -13.69
N LEU A 136 -7.26 8.96 -12.49
CA LEU A 136 -8.56 8.61 -11.94
C LEU A 136 -9.28 9.80 -11.29
N ASN A 137 -8.59 10.92 -11.11
CA ASN A 137 -9.07 12.10 -10.38
C ASN A 137 -9.53 11.75 -8.95
N VAL A 138 -8.75 10.91 -8.27
CA VAL A 138 -8.98 10.51 -6.87
C VAL A 138 -7.72 10.79 -6.03
N PRO A 139 -7.82 10.90 -4.71
CA PRO A 139 -6.65 11.18 -3.87
C PRO A 139 -5.64 10.04 -3.88
N LEU A 140 -4.35 10.39 -3.77
CA LEU A 140 -3.32 9.48 -3.30
C LEU A 140 -3.45 9.39 -1.78
N LEU A 141 -3.95 8.26 -1.28
CA LEU A 141 -4.28 8.07 0.14
C LEU A 141 -3.02 7.94 1.00
N GLY A 142 -1.97 7.34 0.46
CA GLY A 142 -0.70 7.19 1.16
C GLY A 142 0.34 6.42 0.36
N LYS A 143 1.58 6.44 0.88
CA LYS A 143 2.71 5.69 0.35
C LYS A 143 3.28 4.82 1.45
N LEU A 144 3.34 3.51 1.19
CA LEU A 144 3.89 2.53 2.12
C LEU A 144 5.32 2.17 1.71
N VAL A 145 6.24 2.24 2.65
CA VAL A 145 7.63 1.85 2.43
C VAL A 145 7.80 0.33 2.55
N ILE A 146 8.86 -0.20 1.93
CA ILE A 146 9.24 -1.61 2.10
C ILE A 146 9.74 -1.79 3.54
N ASP A 147 9.11 -2.72 4.28
CA ASP A 147 9.46 -3.05 5.65
C ASP A 147 9.39 -4.57 5.84
N SER A 148 10.51 -5.17 6.21
CA SER A 148 10.60 -6.62 6.47
C SER A 148 9.70 -7.06 7.63
N ASN A 149 9.44 -6.19 8.61
CA ASN A 149 8.56 -6.49 9.72
C ASN A 149 7.09 -6.65 9.28
N LEU A 150 6.70 -5.96 8.20
CA LEU A 150 5.37 -6.14 7.61
C LEU A 150 5.20 -7.58 7.08
N SER A 151 6.20 -8.08 6.33
CA SER A 151 6.21 -9.46 5.84
C SER A 151 6.22 -10.48 7.00
N ILE A 152 7.10 -10.29 7.98
CA ILE A 152 7.18 -11.18 9.15
C ILE A 152 5.85 -11.22 9.92
N SER A 153 5.18 -10.08 10.06
CA SER A 153 3.88 -10.00 10.74
C SER A 153 2.80 -10.74 9.96
N ALA A 154 2.78 -10.57 8.63
CA ALA A 154 1.85 -11.26 7.75
C ALA A 154 2.02 -12.78 7.82
N ASP A 155 3.27 -13.28 7.75
CA ASP A 155 3.59 -14.71 7.85
C ASP A 155 3.17 -15.33 9.19
N LYS A 156 3.21 -14.54 10.26
CA LYS A 156 2.80 -14.97 11.62
C LYS A 156 1.31 -14.76 11.91
N GLY A 157 0.57 -14.14 11.01
CA GLY A 157 -0.83 -13.76 11.24
C GLY A 157 -0.99 -12.71 12.35
N LEU A 158 0.01 -11.88 12.58
CA LEU A 158 -0.01 -10.84 13.61
C LEU A 158 -0.29 -9.47 12.99
N PRO A 159 -1.21 -8.66 13.56
CA PRO A 159 -1.45 -7.32 13.06
C PRO A 159 -0.20 -6.43 13.18
N TYR A 160 0.38 -6.05 12.04
CA TYR A 160 1.58 -5.22 12.01
C TYR A 160 1.41 -3.89 12.77
N VAL A 161 0.28 -3.23 12.61
CA VAL A 161 0.00 -1.93 13.22
C VAL A 161 -0.03 -1.95 14.75
N LEU A 162 -0.28 -3.11 15.37
CA LEU A 162 -0.27 -3.27 16.81
C LEU A 162 1.12 -3.59 17.37
N ASN A 163 1.98 -4.19 16.56
CA ASN A 163 3.30 -4.66 17.00
C ASN A 163 4.43 -3.66 16.72
N TYR A 164 4.24 -2.73 15.79
CA TYR A 164 5.28 -1.80 15.32
C TYR A 164 4.78 -0.35 15.30
N MET A 165 4.21 0.11 16.41
CA MET A 165 3.51 1.41 16.52
C MET A 165 4.36 2.61 16.10
N ASP A 166 5.68 2.54 16.27
CA ASP A 166 6.60 3.63 15.90
C ASP A 166 7.02 3.62 14.43
N SER A 167 6.58 2.61 13.66
CA SER A 167 6.94 2.51 12.24
C SER A 167 6.27 3.61 11.40
N PRO A 168 6.99 4.20 10.43
CA PRO A 168 6.41 5.13 9.46
C PRO A 168 5.17 4.57 8.75
N ASN A 169 5.16 3.28 8.44
CA ASN A 169 4.02 2.64 7.80
C ASN A 169 2.77 2.64 8.68
N VAL A 170 2.89 2.56 10.01
CA VAL A 170 1.73 2.60 10.91
C VAL A 170 1.06 3.96 10.87
N GLN A 171 1.84 5.04 10.79
CA GLN A 171 1.29 6.38 10.62
C GLN A 171 0.57 6.53 9.28
N GLU A 172 1.14 5.99 8.20
CA GLU A 172 0.50 6.01 6.88
C GLU A 172 -0.77 5.13 6.85
N PHE A 173 -0.77 3.93 7.43
CA PHE A 173 -1.99 3.11 7.58
C PHE A 173 -3.09 3.87 8.32
N SER A 174 -2.75 4.60 9.39
CA SER A 174 -3.71 5.40 10.15
C SER A 174 -4.31 6.53 9.31
N LYS A 175 -3.50 7.22 8.50
CA LYS A 175 -3.99 8.25 7.57
C LYS A 175 -4.92 7.65 6.52
N ILE A 176 -4.53 6.52 5.92
CA ILE A 176 -5.31 5.82 4.91
C ILE A 176 -6.66 5.39 5.50
N ALA A 177 -6.65 4.76 6.67
CA ALA A 177 -7.86 4.32 7.35
C ALA A 177 -8.82 5.50 7.64
N ASN A 178 -8.31 6.61 8.18
CA ASN A 178 -9.09 7.80 8.44
C ASN A 178 -9.65 8.45 7.17
N ALA A 179 -8.98 8.34 6.04
CA ALA A 179 -9.46 8.86 4.77
C ALA A 179 -10.58 8.00 4.17
N ILE A 180 -10.54 6.68 4.39
CA ILE A 180 -11.53 5.72 3.89
C ILE A 180 -12.78 5.68 4.77
N ALA A 181 -12.62 5.82 6.10
CA ALA A 181 -13.70 5.72 7.08
C ALA A 181 -14.65 6.93 7.14
N LYS A 182 -14.49 7.90 6.25
CA LYS A 182 -15.38 9.07 6.11
C LYS A 182 -16.58 8.75 5.24
#